data_fa7612da82e533e2194fdf203b274b02
#
_entry.id   fa7612da82e533e2194fdf203b274b02
#
_cell.length_a   1.000
_cell.length_b   1.000
_cell.length_c   1.000
_cell.angle_alpha   90.00
_cell.angle_beta   90.00
_cell.angle_gamma   90.00
#
_symmetry.space_group_name_H-M   'P 1'
#
loop_
_entity.id
_entity.type
_entity.pdbx_description
1 polymer ?
#
loop_
_entity_poly.entity_id
_entity_poly.type
_entity_poly.pdbx_seq_one_letter_code
_entity_poly.pdbx_strand_id
1 'polypeptide(L)'
;MQAKKQIRMVTRQVASVLIYRSDFFVGKFREKSLNFGIGDLFIMKRAIKKAAYFSLSSLAVSTLALVLPAINSNTVASAKAKAITVKVGVMTMDDEAKAEWKVISKYAKKHGNVTIKYVQFTDYSQPNKALEDGNIDLNAFQHYDFLDNWNKENHGDIKAIAKTVIAPIRLYTKKGYKSVKDLPKGAQIAIPNDATNEGRSLVALQTAGLIKLKKGVTLATPSDITSNPKKIKITLVDASQTARSLSSVDAAFVNNTFVSSAGLKFKSAIYVEPVNKASKKWINVIAAKPNYKKNKAKYAAYKEIIKGYHQKKVKQLIKKYSDGTELAAWDIKIK
;
A
#
# COMPACT_ATOMS: atom_id res chain seq x y z
N MET A 1 26.35 -55.64 -5.67
CA MET A 1 25.37 -55.79 -6.77
C MET A 1 24.42 -54.56 -6.87
N GLN A 2 24.04 -53.91 -5.81
CA GLN A 2 23.15 -52.72 -5.79
C GLN A 2 23.76 -51.47 -6.46
N ALA A 3 25.04 -51.17 -6.27
CA ALA A 3 25.70 -50.00 -6.84
C ALA A 3 25.73 -49.98 -8.37
N LYS A 4 25.92 -51.13 -9.00
CA LYS A 4 25.86 -51.26 -10.48
C LYS A 4 24.47 -51.03 -11.07
N LYS A 5 23.40 -51.35 -10.29
CA LYS A 5 22.01 -51.12 -10.70
C LYS A 5 21.66 -49.62 -10.64
N GLN A 6 22.16 -48.92 -9.62
CA GLN A 6 21.93 -47.46 -9.45
C GLN A 6 22.66 -46.64 -10.53
N ILE A 7 23.90 -47.00 -10.87
CA ILE A 7 24.67 -46.33 -11.94
C ILE A 7 23.96 -46.49 -13.27
N ARG A 8 23.43 -47.67 -13.60
CA ARG A 8 22.67 -47.89 -14.86
C ARG A 8 21.37 -47.10 -14.90
N MET A 9 20.70 -46.86 -13.75
CA MET A 9 19.47 -46.09 -13.70
C MET A 9 19.73 -44.60 -13.93
N VAL A 10 20.76 -44.04 -13.30
CA VAL A 10 21.18 -42.65 -13.49
C VAL A 10 21.66 -42.38 -14.91
N THR A 11 22.43 -43.31 -15.51
CA THR A 11 22.90 -43.16 -16.89
C THR A 11 21.74 -43.18 -17.91
N ARG A 12 20.70 -43.98 -17.67
CA ARG A 12 19.49 -43.98 -18.51
C ARG A 12 18.68 -42.69 -18.38
N GLN A 13 18.56 -42.14 -17.16
CA GLN A 13 17.86 -40.88 -16.93
C GLN A 13 18.58 -39.66 -17.57
N VAL A 14 19.91 -39.63 -17.51
CA VAL A 14 20.70 -38.59 -18.15
C VAL A 14 20.63 -38.69 -19.67
N ALA A 15 20.65 -39.92 -20.24
CA ALA A 15 20.51 -40.13 -21.67
C ALA A 15 19.13 -39.69 -22.20
N SER A 16 18.03 -39.95 -21.46
CA SER A 16 16.69 -39.54 -21.88
C SER A 16 16.50 -37.99 -21.84
N VAL A 17 17.13 -37.30 -20.88
CA VAL A 17 17.09 -35.80 -20.80
C VAL A 17 17.91 -35.17 -21.93
N LEU A 18 19.01 -35.78 -22.34
CA LEU A 18 19.83 -35.31 -23.47
C LEU A 18 19.15 -35.52 -24.84
N ILE A 19 18.44 -36.63 -25.02
CA ILE A 19 17.66 -36.90 -26.23
C ILE A 19 16.47 -35.95 -26.32
N TYR A 20 15.73 -35.68 -25.21
CA TYR A 20 14.61 -34.75 -25.19
C TYR A 20 15.02 -33.29 -25.49
N ARG A 21 16.24 -32.90 -25.12
CA ARG A 21 16.76 -31.55 -25.45
C ARG A 21 17.27 -31.46 -26.90
N SER A 22 17.76 -32.54 -27.51
CA SER A 22 18.18 -32.52 -28.91
C SER A 22 17.00 -32.44 -29.87
N ASP A 23 15.88 -33.12 -29.57
CA ASP A 23 14.65 -33.07 -30.38
C ASP A 23 13.96 -31.72 -30.33
N PHE A 24 14.03 -31.03 -29.18
CA PHE A 24 13.51 -29.66 -29.05
C PHE A 24 14.31 -28.62 -29.86
N PHE A 25 15.60 -28.85 -30.03
CA PHE A 25 16.47 -27.98 -30.84
C PHE A 25 16.32 -28.23 -32.35
N VAL A 26 16.12 -29.49 -32.74
CA VAL A 26 15.94 -29.89 -34.17
C VAL A 26 14.53 -29.48 -34.65
N GLY A 27 13.48 -29.60 -33.81
CA GLY A 27 12.11 -29.19 -34.15
C GLY A 27 11.98 -27.70 -34.45
N LYS A 28 12.70 -26.83 -33.71
CA LYS A 28 12.67 -25.38 -33.93
C LYS A 28 13.40 -24.91 -35.19
N PHE A 29 14.28 -25.74 -35.76
CA PHE A 29 14.99 -25.42 -37.01
C PHE A 29 14.25 -25.90 -38.27
N ARG A 30 13.27 -26.79 -38.15
CA ARG A 30 12.52 -27.31 -39.29
C ARG A 30 11.42 -26.36 -39.83
N GLU A 31 10.98 -25.40 -39.01
CA GLU A 31 9.93 -24.45 -39.39
C GLU A 31 10.45 -23.15 -40.09
N LYS A 32 11.77 -22.99 -40.23
CA LYS A 32 12.35 -21.78 -40.87
C LYS A 32 13.29 -22.04 -42.02
N SER A 33 13.13 -23.14 -42.77
CA SER A 33 13.94 -23.43 -43.96
C SER A 33 13.20 -23.13 -45.27
N LEU A 34 13.11 -21.87 -45.60
CA LEU A 34 12.95 -21.41 -47.00
C LEU A 34 13.74 -20.12 -47.18
N ASN A 35 14.85 -20.21 -47.97
CA ASN A 35 15.80 -19.16 -48.40
C ASN A 35 17.04 -18.94 -47.51
N PHE A 36 18.03 -19.85 -47.68
CA PHE A 36 19.40 -19.59 -47.28
C PHE A 36 20.34 -19.64 -48.47
N GLY A 37 21.16 -18.61 -48.65
CA GLY A 37 22.19 -18.51 -49.66
C GLY A 37 23.49 -19.21 -49.23
N ILE A 38 24.40 -19.46 -50.20
CA ILE A 38 25.64 -20.23 -50.04
C ILE A 38 26.56 -19.68 -48.90
N GLY A 39 26.41 -18.42 -48.51
CA GLY A 39 27.18 -17.78 -47.44
C GLY A 39 26.86 -18.33 -46.03
N ASP A 40 25.62 -18.78 -45.79
CA ASP A 40 25.18 -19.23 -44.46
C ASP A 40 25.70 -20.64 -44.11
N LEU A 41 26.03 -21.45 -45.13
CA LEU A 41 26.59 -22.79 -44.96
C LEU A 41 28.01 -22.73 -44.35
N PHE A 42 28.79 -21.68 -44.65
CA PHE A 42 30.15 -21.47 -44.13
C PHE A 42 30.15 -21.07 -42.64
N ILE A 43 29.16 -20.26 -42.21
CA ILE A 43 29.00 -19.83 -40.81
C ILE A 43 28.56 -21.02 -39.96
N MET A 44 27.65 -21.86 -40.45
CA MET A 44 27.21 -23.08 -39.76
C MET A 44 28.33 -24.10 -39.55
N LYS A 45 29.20 -24.30 -40.55
CA LYS A 45 30.39 -25.22 -40.39
C LYS A 45 31.39 -24.70 -39.35
N ARG A 46 31.55 -23.37 -39.18
CA ARG A 46 32.41 -22.78 -38.14
C ARG A 46 31.80 -22.90 -36.75
N ALA A 47 30.47 -22.77 -36.60
CA ALA A 47 29.77 -22.91 -35.33
C ALA A 47 29.79 -24.36 -34.80
N ILE A 48 29.63 -25.34 -35.70
CA ILE A 48 29.70 -26.80 -35.37
C ILE A 48 31.12 -27.18 -34.96
N LYS A 49 32.17 -26.67 -35.60
CA LYS A 49 33.56 -26.90 -35.17
C LYS A 49 33.87 -26.28 -33.80
N LYS A 50 33.36 -25.12 -33.46
CA LYS A 50 33.54 -24.52 -32.13
C LYS A 50 32.77 -25.27 -31.02
N ALA A 51 31.59 -25.80 -31.29
CA ALA A 51 30.85 -26.63 -30.34
C ALA A 51 31.52 -27.98 -30.06
N ALA A 52 32.17 -28.60 -31.08
CA ALA A 52 32.89 -29.84 -30.92
C ALA A 52 34.21 -29.69 -30.13
N TYR A 53 34.88 -28.52 -30.19
CA TYR A 53 36.11 -28.27 -29.39
C TYR A 53 35.78 -27.96 -27.91
N PHE A 54 34.59 -27.48 -27.62
CA PHE A 54 34.18 -27.22 -26.23
C PHE A 54 33.72 -28.47 -25.47
N SER A 55 33.33 -29.53 -26.20
CA SER A 55 32.90 -30.82 -25.61
C SER A 55 34.07 -31.80 -25.33
N LEU A 56 35.25 -31.61 -25.93
CA LEU A 56 36.41 -32.47 -25.69
C LEU A 56 37.34 -31.94 -24.56
N SER A 57 37.25 -30.68 -24.16
CA SER A 57 38.08 -30.15 -23.08
C SER A 57 37.45 -30.33 -21.68
N SER A 58 36.21 -30.77 -21.59
CA SER A 58 35.53 -31.04 -20.31
C SER A 58 35.57 -32.49 -19.83
N LEU A 59 36.17 -33.40 -20.62
CA LEU A 59 36.27 -34.82 -20.24
C LEU A 59 37.59 -35.21 -19.56
N ALA A 60 38.59 -34.32 -19.47
CA ALA A 60 39.92 -34.61 -18.93
C ALA A 60 40.16 -34.15 -17.48
N VAL A 61 39.15 -33.59 -16.78
CA VAL A 61 39.31 -33.10 -15.40
C VAL A 61 38.51 -33.90 -14.37
N SER A 62 37.80 -34.95 -14.76
CA SER A 62 36.85 -35.63 -13.86
C SER A 62 37.36 -36.93 -13.22
N THR A 63 38.68 -37.27 -13.24
CA THR A 63 39.21 -38.51 -12.66
C THR A 63 40.15 -38.34 -11.46
N LEU A 64 40.29 -37.15 -10.87
CA LEU A 64 41.17 -36.97 -9.69
C LEU A 64 40.48 -36.28 -8.50
N ALA A 65 39.22 -36.59 -8.23
CA ALA A 65 38.51 -36.06 -7.02
C ALA A 65 37.60 -37.14 -6.40
N LEU A 66 38.16 -38.29 -6.05
CA LEU A 66 37.44 -39.35 -5.34
C LEU A 66 38.17 -39.76 -4.05
N VAL A 67 38.60 -38.81 -3.25
CA VAL A 67 38.78 -39.02 -1.80
C VAL A 67 38.73 -37.64 -1.10
N LEU A 68 37.57 -37.13 -0.88
CA LEU A 68 37.34 -36.13 0.17
C LEU A 68 36.12 -36.59 0.99
N PRO A 69 36.20 -36.54 2.35
CA PRO A 69 35.10 -36.96 3.17
C PRO A 69 33.87 -36.07 2.88
N ALA A 70 32.69 -36.70 2.87
CA ALA A 70 31.41 -36.06 2.68
C ALA A 70 31.30 -34.85 3.62
N ILE A 71 31.62 -33.67 3.14
CA ILE A 71 31.14 -32.42 3.78
C ILE A 71 29.64 -32.46 3.56
N ASN A 72 28.93 -32.74 4.64
CA ASN A 72 27.49 -32.55 4.74
C ASN A 72 27.18 -31.11 4.32
N SER A 73 27.00 -30.89 3.02
CA SER A 73 26.30 -29.71 2.53
C SER A 73 24.87 -29.86 3.03
N ASN A 74 24.64 -29.40 4.25
CA ASN A 74 23.31 -29.02 4.67
C ASN A 74 22.81 -28.01 3.63
N THR A 75 22.24 -28.50 2.55
CA THR A 75 21.26 -27.78 1.78
C THR A 75 20.16 -27.48 2.78
N VAL A 76 20.28 -26.32 3.44
CA VAL A 76 19.16 -25.73 4.15
C VAL A 76 18.14 -25.50 3.04
N ALA A 77 17.31 -26.52 2.79
CA ALA A 77 16.08 -26.36 2.06
C ALA A 77 15.37 -25.23 2.80
N SER A 78 15.39 -24.04 2.24
CA SER A 78 14.65 -22.91 2.78
C SER A 78 13.20 -23.37 2.85
N ALA A 79 12.80 -23.83 4.01
CA ALA A 79 11.44 -24.27 4.24
C ALA A 79 10.55 -23.10 3.86
N LYS A 80 9.82 -23.24 2.77
CA LYS A 80 8.95 -22.21 2.21
C LYS A 80 8.04 -21.78 3.34
N ALA A 81 8.24 -20.58 3.86
CA ALA A 81 7.53 -20.10 5.04
C ALA A 81 6.03 -20.37 4.89
N LYS A 82 5.41 -20.96 5.92
CA LYS A 82 3.97 -21.29 5.91
C LYS A 82 3.18 -20.04 5.52
N ALA A 83 2.26 -20.19 4.57
CA ALA A 83 1.42 -19.09 4.12
C ALA A 83 0.62 -18.50 5.29
N ILE A 84 0.71 -17.21 5.50
CA ILE A 84 0.00 -16.50 6.58
C ILE A 84 -1.02 -15.57 5.93
N THR A 85 -2.28 -15.67 6.36
CA THR A 85 -3.33 -14.73 5.97
C THR A 85 -3.45 -13.64 7.03
N VAL A 86 -3.47 -12.38 6.59
CA VAL A 86 -3.72 -11.20 7.42
C VAL A 86 -4.95 -10.48 6.87
N LYS A 87 -5.95 -10.27 7.73
CA LYS A 87 -7.14 -9.47 7.41
C LYS A 87 -6.84 -8.00 7.71
N VAL A 88 -6.96 -7.15 6.71
CA VAL A 88 -6.72 -5.70 6.84
C VAL A 88 -8.01 -4.95 6.58
N GLY A 89 -8.45 -4.19 7.59
CA GLY A 89 -9.57 -3.25 7.46
C GLY A 89 -9.10 -1.98 6.74
N VAL A 90 -9.79 -1.64 5.68
CA VAL A 90 -9.54 -0.44 4.86
C VAL A 90 -10.88 0.21 4.51
N MET A 91 -10.83 1.47 4.11
CA MET A 91 -12.02 2.10 3.53
C MET A 91 -12.30 1.53 2.14
N THR A 92 -13.51 1.77 1.60
CA THR A 92 -13.84 1.41 0.21
C THR A 92 -12.74 1.87 -0.72
N MET A 93 -12.13 0.93 -1.43
CA MET A 93 -10.93 1.20 -2.25
C MET A 93 -11.30 1.88 -3.56
N ASP A 94 -10.81 3.08 -3.77
CA ASP A 94 -10.72 3.73 -5.07
C ASP A 94 -9.52 3.19 -5.88
N ASP A 95 -9.23 3.79 -7.02
CA ASP A 95 -8.15 3.34 -7.89
C ASP A 95 -6.77 3.59 -7.30
N GLU A 96 -6.59 4.64 -6.48
CA GLU A 96 -5.36 4.90 -5.74
C GLU A 96 -5.09 3.79 -4.74
N ALA A 97 -6.04 3.55 -3.82
CA ALA A 97 -5.92 2.51 -2.81
C ALA A 97 -5.72 1.12 -3.42
N LYS A 98 -6.46 0.78 -4.51
CA LYS A 98 -6.24 -0.48 -5.25
C LYS A 98 -4.83 -0.61 -5.79
N ALA A 99 -4.29 0.46 -6.38
CA ALA A 99 -2.94 0.46 -6.96
C ALA A 99 -1.87 0.30 -5.87
N GLU A 100 -2.00 1.00 -4.74
CA GLU A 100 -1.10 0.92 -3.59
C GLU A 100 -1.12 -0.47 -2.96
N TRP A 101 -2.30 -0.95 -2.60
CA TRP A 101 -2.46 -2.25 -1.96
C TRP A 101 -2.06 -3.41 -2.86
N LYS A 102 -2.13 -3.27 -4.18
CA LYS A 102 -1.55 -4.23 -5.14
C LYS A 102 -0.04 -4.35 -4.99
N VAL A 103 0.68 -3.23 -4.83
CA VAL A 103 2.13 -3.22 -4.61
C VAL A 103 2.45 -3.85 -3.26
N ILE A 104 1.73 -3.46 -2.20
CA ILE A 104 1.89 -3.94 -0.83
C ILE A 104 1.68 -5.45 -0.77
N SER A 105 0.58 -5.96 -1.35
CA SER A 105 0.27 -7.39 -1.39
C SER A 105 1.34 -8.19 -2.13
N LYS A 106 1.80 -7.68 -3.28
CA LYS A 106 2.87 -8.34 -4.05
C LYS A 106 4.17 -8.43 -3.24
N TYR A 107 4.53 -7.35 -2.54
CA TYR A 107 5.71 -7.32 -1.68
C TYR A 107 5.58 -8.32 -0.54
N ALA A 108 4.49 -8.25 0.25
CA ALA A 108 4.25 -9.10 1.40
C ALA A 108 4.19 -10.59 1.02
N LYS A 109 3.59 -10.90 -0.14
CA LYS A 109 3.57 -12.27 -0.67
C LYS A 109 4.96 -12.77 -1.04
N LYS A 110 5.76 -11.93 -1.70
CA LYS A 110 7.12 -12.30 -2.13
C LYS A 110 8.07 -12.53 -0.96
N HIS A 111 8.02 -11.65 0.06
CA HIS A 111 9.03 -11.61 1.13
C HIS A 111 8.64 -12.36 2.41
N GLY A 112 7.35 -12.55 2.67
CA GLY A 112 6.85 -13.21 3.88
C GLY A 112 5.83 -14.33 3.62
N ASN A 113 5.55 -14.68 2.35
CA ASN A 113 4.45 -15.56 1.96
C ASN A 113 3.11 -15.15 2.59
N VAL A 114 2.90 -13.82 2.74
CA VAL A 114 1.71 -13.23 3.35
C VAL A 114 0.62 -13.05 2.29
N THR A 115 -0.59 -13.48 2.60
CA THR A 115 -1.80 -13.19 1.83
C THR A 115 -2.63 -12.16 2.59
N ILE A 116 -2.91 -11.01 1.98
CA ILE A 116 -3.76 -9.97 2.56
C ILE A 116 -5.20 -10.23 2.13
N LYS A 117 -6.12 -10.30 3.10
CA LYS A 117 -7.57 -10.25 2.87
C LYS A 117 -8.09 -8.90 3.32
N TYR A 118 -8.70 -8.16 2.41
CA TYR A 118 -9.27 -6.85 2.71
C TYR A 118 -10.68 -6.99 3.26
N VAL A 119 -10.96 -6.23 4.32
CA VAL A 119 -12.31 -5.98 4.83
C VAL A 119 -12.58 -4.51 4.62
N GLN A 120 -13.49 -4.18 3.71
CA GLN A 120 -13.79 -2.81 3.35
C GLN A 120 -14.92 -2.26 4.22
N PHE A 121 -14.76 -1.01 4.65
CA PHE A 121 -15.72 -0.24 5.42
C PHE A 121 -16.16 1.00 4.64
N THR A 122 -17.36 1.48 4.90
CA THR A 122 -17.95 2.65 4.23
C THR A 122 -17.91 3.91 5.06
N ASP A 123 -17.68 3.76 6.37
CA ASP A 123 -17.62 4.84 7.35
C ASP A 123 -16.48 4.60 8.37
N TYR A 124 -16.19 5.60 9.20
CA TYR A 124 -15.08 5.55 10.17
C TYR A 124 -15.45 4.91 11.52
N SER A 125 -16.73 4.59 11.78
CA SER A 125 -17.20 4.12 13.09
C SER A 125 -16.83 2.66 13.37
N GLN A 126 -16.76 1.82 12.35
CA GLN A 126 -16.67 0.38 12.49
C GLN A 126 -15.24 -0.22 12.52
N PRO A 127 -14.22 0.33 11.80
CA PRO A 127 -12.94 -0.37 11.64
C PRO A 127 -12.19 -0.63 12.94
N ASN A 128 -12.22 0.28 13.92
CA ASN A 128 -11.57 0.09 15.21
C ASN A 128 -12.29 -0.97 16.05
N LYS A 129 -13.61 -0.96 16.05
CA LYS A 129 -14.39 -2.01 16.72
C LYS A 129 -14.12 -3.39 16.10
N ALA A 130 -14.11 -3.49 14.77
CA ALA A 130 -13.78 -4.74 14.08
C ALA A 130 -12.35 -5.24 14.41
N LEU A 131 -11.40 -4.32 14.62
CA LEU A 131 -10.06 -4.64 15.06
C LEU A 131 -10.06 -5.13 16.52
N GLU A 132 -10.74 -4.43 17.42
CA GLU A 132 -10.86 -4.80 18.83
C GLU A 132 -11.54 -6.17 19.00
N ASP A 133 -12.61 -6.44 18.27
CA ASP A 133 -13.30 -7.73 18.28
C ASP A 133 -12.47 -8.87 17.64
N GLY A 134 -11.39 -8.55 16.89
CA GLY A 134 -10.53 -9.52 16.21
C GLY A 134 -11.10 -10.02 14.88
N ASN A 135 -12.11 -9.35 14.33
CA ASN A 135 -12.65 -9.63 13.01
C ASN A 135 -11.65 -9.29 11.91
N ILE A 136 -10.75 -8.34 12.17
CA ILE A 136 -9.59 -7.98 11.37
C ILE A 136 -8.30 -8.02 12.22
N ASP A 137 -7.16 -8.11 11.57
CA ASP A 137 -5.84 -8.18 12.23
C ASP A 137 -5.16 -6.80 12.30
N LEU A 138 -5.38 -5.98 11.30
CA LEU A 138 -4.88 -4.61 11.17
C LEU A 138 -5.99 -3.72 10.60
N ASN A 139 -5.91 -2.41 10.85
CA ASN A 139 -6.61 -1.45 10.00
C ASN A 139 -5.67 -0.35 9.49
N ALA A 140 -6.06 0.28 8.38
CA ALA A 140 -5.32 1.37 7.75
C ALA A 140 -6.32 2.38 7.16
N PHE A 141 -6.82 3.30 8.01
CA PHE A 141 -7.86 4.26 7.60
C PHE A 141 -7.81 5.58 8.38
N GLN A 142 -7.14 5.62 9.54
CA GLN A 142 -7.25 6.66 10.55
C GLN A 142 -5.92 7.37 10.83
N HIS A 143 -5.99 8.60 11.27
CA HIS A 143 -4.84 9.34 11.78
C HIS A 143 -4.67 9.18 13.31
N TYR A 144 -3.52 9.61 13.83
CA TYR A 144 -3.20 9.49 15.27
C TYR A 144 -4.29 10.08 16.16
N ASP A 145 -4.72 11.31 15.90
CA ASP A 145 -5.71 12.02 16.73
C ASP A 145 -7.05 11.26 16.81
N PHE A 146 -7.49 10.64 15.69
CA PHE A 146 -8.69 9.79 15.65
C PHE A 146 -8.50 8.51 16.49
N LEU A 147 -7.36 7.85 16.35
CA LEU A 147 -7.05 6.64 17.11
C LEU A 147 -6.97 6.94 18.62
N ASP A 148 -6.29 8.02 18.99
CA ASP A 148 -6.11 8.41 20.39
C ASP A 148 -7.47 8.77 21.03
N ASN A 149 -8.33 9.51 20.32
CA ASN A 149 -9.68 9.84 20.77
C ASN A 149 -10.55 8.59 20.88
N TRP A 150 -10.51 7.70 19.88
CA TRP A 150 -11.27 6.45 19.91
C TRP A 150 -10.87 5.58 21.12
N ASN A 151 -9.57 5.40 21.36
CA ASN A 151 -9.07 4.66 22.52
C ASN A 151 -9.58 5.28 23.85
N LYS A 152 -9.55 6.63 23.95
CA LYS A 152 -10.02 7.33 25.15
C LYS A 152 -11.51 7.10 25.39
N GLU A 153 -12.33 7.24 24.37
CA GLU A 153 -13.80 7.15 24.51
C GLU A 153 -14.30 5.72 24.69
N ASN A 154 -13.58 4.74 24.12
CA ASN A 154 -13.99 3.33 24.19
C ASN A 154 -13.17 2.52 25.20
N HIS A 155 -12.33 3.17 26.03
CA HIS A 155 -11.39 2.49 26.94
C HIS A 155 -10.52 1.45 26.22
N GLY A 156 -10.24 1.71 24.92
CA GLY A 156 -9.47 0.84 24.05
C GLY A 156 -7.96 1.03 24.20
N ASP A 157 -7.19 0.12 23.64
CA ASP A 157 -5.71 0.16 23.66
C ASP A 157 -5.12 -0.24 22.30
N ILE A 158 -5.77 0.12 21.21
CA ILE A 158 -5.28 -0.09 19.84
C ILE A 158 -3.99 0.69 19.64
N LYS A 159 -2.99 0.08 19.02
CA LYS A 159 -1.65 0.67 18.82
C LYS A 159 -1.42 1.06 17.36
N ALA A 160 -0.96 2.26 17.13
CA ALA A 160 -0.35 2.64 15.86
C ALA A 160 1.00 1.90 15.71
N ILE A 161 1.16 1.12 14.66
CA ILE A 161 2.37 0.32 14.43
C ILE A 161 3.20 0.78 13.24
N ALA A 162 2.65 1.61 12.36
CA ALA A 162 3.38 2.26 11.28
C ALA A 162 2.67 3.54 10.82
N LYS A 163 3.45 4.51 10.34
CA LYS A 163 2.95 5.69 9.65
C LYS A 163 2.64 5.34 8.19
N THR A 164 1.62 6.00 7.63
CA THR A 164 1.25 5.87 6.22
C THR A 164 1.33 7.22 5.50
N VAL A 165 0.25 7.94 5.37
CA VAL A 165 0.18 9.22 4.66
C VAL A 165 -0.21 10.36 5.58
N ILE A 166 0.10 11.57 5.19
CA ILE A 166 -0.59 12.76 5.65
C ILE A 166 -1.40 13.31 4.48
N ALA A 167 -2.71 13.38 4.70
CA ALA A 167 -3.69 13.82 3.74
C ALA A 167 -4.38 15.09 4.27
N PRO A 168 -4.06 16.29 3.76
CA PRO A 168 -4.72 17.51 4.17
C PRO A 168 -6.22 17.47 3.93
N ILE A 169 -7.03 17.89 4.89
CA ILE A 169 -8.47 18.06 4.67
C ILE A 169 -8.73 19.25 3.75
N ARG A 170 -9.78 19.18 2.95
CA ARG A 170 -10.08 20.17 1.90
C ARG A 170 -11.50 20.63 1.92
N LEU A 171 -11.70 21.91 1.63
CA LEU A 171 -13.01 22.52 1.46
C LEU A 171 -13.37 22.55 -0.03
N TYR A 172 -14.48 21.94 -0.37
CA TYR A 172 -15.02 21.87 -1.73
C TYR A 172 -16.33 22.64 -1.85
N THR A 173 -16.70 23.01 -3.09
CA THR A 173 -17.99 23.61 -3.44
C THR A 173 -18.48 23.12 -4.80
N LYS A 174 -19.78 23.10 -5.00
CA LYS A 174 -20.45 22.94 -6.30
C LYS A 174 -21.13 24.23 -6.78
N LYS A 175 -21.05 25.31 -5.98
CA LYS A 175 -21.66 26.61 -6.29
C LYS A 175 -20.79 27.53 -7.16
N GLY A 176 -19.64 27.03 -7.65
CA GLY A 176 -18.76 27.79 -8.55
C GLY A 176 -17.81 28.76 -7.85
N TYR A 177 -17.78 28.84 -6.52
CA TYR A 177 -16.82 29.65 -5.78
C TYR A 177 -15.38 29.20 -6.08
N LYS A 178 -14.45 30.16 -6.16
CA LYS A 178 -13.04 29.91 -6.50
C LYS A 178 -12.13 29.94 -5.27
N SER A 179 -12.59 30.58 -4.20
CA SER A 179 -11.85 30.73 -2.94
C SER A 179 -12.81 30.85 -1.76
N VAL A 180 -12.30 30.75 -0.54
CA VAL A 180 -13.09 30.99 0.68
C VAL A 180 -13.60 32.42 0.81
N LYS A 181 -12.99 33.38 0.09
CA LYS A 181 -13.43 34.77 0.06
C LYS A 181 -14.79 34.96 -0.62
N ASP A 182 -15.08 34.07 -1.60
CA ASP A 182 -16.30 34.12 -2.41
C ASP A 182 -17.53 33.56 -1.68
N LEU A 183 -17.33 32.90 -0.53
CA LEU A 183 -18.42 32.39 0.29
C LEU A 183 -19.31 33.55 0.77
N PRO A 184 -20.63 33.46 0.56
CA PRO A 184 -21.55 34.55 0.98
C PRO A 184 -21.69 34.62 2.47
N LYS A 185 -22.23 35.74 2.98
CA LYS A 185 -22.67 35.84 4.36
C LYS A 185 -23.82 34.87 4.60
N GLY A 186 -23.73 34.09 5.68
CA GLY A 186 -24.69 33.04 6.02
C GLY A 186 -24.43 31.71 5.28
N ALA A 187 -23.30 31.58 4.57
CA ALA A 187 -22.94 30.32 3.88
C ALA A 187 -23.05 29.10 4.81
N GLN A 188 -23.62 28.04 4.29
CA GLN A 188 -23.71 26.74 4.97
C GLN A 188 -22.51 25.88 4.63
N ILE A 189 -21.80 25.40 5.64
CA ILE A 189 -20.62 24.54 5.48
C ILE A 189 -20.84 23.22 6.21
N ALA A 190 -20.86 22.11 5.47
CA ALA A 190 -20.89 20.77 6.06
C ALA A 190 -19.47 20.36 6.49
N ILE A 191 -19.36 19.78 7.68
CA ILE A 191 -18.11 19.22 8.22
C ILE A 191 -18.39 17.86 8.85
N PRO A 192 -17.34 16.96 8.96
CA PRO A 192 -17.50 15.70 9.67
C PRO A 192 -17.98 15.89 11.11
N ASN A 193 -18.77 14.93 11.59
CA ASN A 193 -19.35 14.94 12.94
C ASN A 193 -18.55 14.13 13.98
N ASP A 194 -17.47 13.43 13.57
CA ASP A 194 -16.56 12.82 14.54
C ASP A 194 -15.69 13.91 15.18
N ALA A 195 -15.52 13.84 16.49
CA ALA A 195 -14.92 14.91 17.29
C ALA A 195 -13.57 15.41 16.75
N THR A 196 -12.76 14.55 16.18
CA THR A 196 -11.42 14.90 15.69
C THR A 196 -11.43 15.59 14.33
N ASN A 197 -12.22 15.10 13.37
CA ASN A 197 -12.36 15.76 12.06
C ASN A 197 -13.28 16.99 12.12
N GLU A 198 -14.27 17.03 13.03
CA GLU A 198 -15.04 18.24 13.37
C GLU A 198 -14.09 19.36 13.83
N GLY A 199 -13.31 19.10 14.89
CA GLY A 199 -12.33 20.04 15.42
C GLY A 199 -11.29 20.44 14.39
N ARG A 200 -10.79 19.51 13.59
CA ARG A 200 -9.87 19.76 12.47
C ARG A 200 -10.48 20.72 11.44
N SER A 201 -11.72 20.49 11.05
CA SER A 201 -12.42 21.33 10.08
C SER A 201 -12.63 22.76 10.60
N LEU A 202 -12.95 22.91 11.88
CA LEU A 202 -13.09 24.22 12.52
C LEU A 202 -11.75 24.96 12.61
N VAL A 203 -10.66 24.27 12.95
CA VAL A 203 -9.30 24.83 12.90
C VAL A 203 -8.92 25.23 11.47
N ALA A 204 -9.32 24.45 10.46
CA ALA A 204 -9.11 24.79 9.06
C ALA A 204 -9.90 26.05 8.65
N LEU A 205 -11.15 26.20 9.09
CA LEU A 205 -11.93 27.44 8.90
C LEU A 205 -11.28 28.64 9.56
N GLN A 206 -10.73 28.48 10.76
CA GLN A 206 -9.97 29.53 11.44
C GLN A 206 -8.71 29.91 10.65
N THR A 207 -7.95 28.92 10.20
CA THR A 207 -6.73 29.15 9.42
C THR A 207 -7.05 29.82 8.07
N ALA A 208 -8.21 29.52 7.50
CA ALA A 208 -8.75 30.19 6.31
C ALA A 208 -9.24 31.62 6.56
N GLY A 209 -9.25 32.08 7.82
CA GLY A 209 -9.69 33.42 8.21
C GLY A 209 -11.21 33.62 8.25
N LEU A 210 -11.98 32.54 8.23
CA LEU A 210 -13.45 32.61 8.20
C LEU A 210 -14.08 32.73 9.60
N ILE A 211 -13.45 32.17 10.63
CA ILE A 211 -13.89 32.17 12.01
C ILE A 211 -12.72 32.38 12.97
N LYS A 212 -13.02 32.64 14.27
CA LYS A 212 -12.04 32.51 15.36
C LYS A 212 -12.58 31.54 16.40
N LEU A 213 -11.72 30.69 16.94
CA LEU A 213 -12.02 29.74 17.99
C LEU A 213 -11.49 30.22 19.33
N LYS A 214 -12.09 29.75 20.42
CA LYS A 214 -11.57 29.90 21.76
C LYS A 214 -10.16 29.34 21.87
N LYS A 215 -9.26 30.07 22.57
CA LYS A 215 -7.86 29.61 22.73
C LYS A 215 -7.78 28.33 23.58
N GLY A 216 -6.84 27.44 23.21
CA GLY A 216 -6.51 26.24 24.00
C GLY A 216 -7.47 25.07 23.85
N VAL A 217 -8.47 25.14 22.94
CA VAL A 217 -9.38 24.03 22.67
C VAL A 217 -8.67 22.98 21.82
N THR A 218 -8.72 21.72 22.26
CA THR A 218 -8.08 20.58 21.57
C THR A 218 -9.01 19.91 20.57
N LEU A 219 -10.27 19.71 20.94
CA LEU A 219 -11.36 19.19 20.10
C LEU A 219 -12.43 20.29 20.02
N ALA A 220 -12.26 21.21 19.06
CA ALA A 220 -13.16 22.34 18.90
C ALA A 220 -14.52 21.87 18.37
N THR A 221 -15.59 22.49 18.90
CA THR A 221 -16.98 22.34 18.45
C THR A 221 -17.51 23.68 17.94
N PRO A 222 -18.64 23.75 17.26
CA PRO A 222 -19.24 25.02 16.84
C PRO A 222 -19.50 26.01 18.00
N SER A 223 -19.69 25.51 19.22
CA SER A 223 -19.87 26.35 20.43
C SER A 223 -18.59 27.10 20.86
N ASP A 224 -17.42 26.65 20.36
CA ASP A 224 -16.14 27.31 20.62
C ASP A 224 -15.84 28.47 19.65
N ILE A 225 -16.73 28.77 18.71
CA ILE A 225 -16.56 29.87 17.76
C ILE A 225 -16.81 31.20 18.52
N THR A 226 -15.76 32.01 18.65
CA THR A 226 -15.80 33.34 19.31
C THR A 226 -15.98 34.48 18.32
N SER A 227 -15.71 34.27 17.03
CA SER A 227 -15.94 35.28 15.99
C SER A 227 -16.34 34.60 14.69
N ASN A 228 -17.39 35.09 14.07
CA ASN A 228 -17.93 34.54 12.81
C ASN A 228 -18.52 35.72 11.97
N PRO A 229 -17.66 36.56 11.37
CA PRO A 229 -18.09 37.78 10.69
C PRO A 229 -18.97 37.50 9.46
N LYS A 230 -18.76 36.38 8.80
CA LYS A 230 -19.60 35.94 7.66
C LYS A 230 -20.87 35.22 8.09
N LYS A 231 -21.12 35.02 9.41
CA LYS A 231 -22.28 34.25 9.92
C LYS A 231 -22.36 32.85 9.29
N ILE A 232 -21.21 32.16 9.09
CA ILE A 232 -21.13 30.80 8.57
C ILE A 232 -22.00 29.88 9.44
N LYS A 233 -22.81 29.07 8.81
CA LYS A 233 -23.62 28.02 9.44
C LYS A 233 -22.93 26.70 9.30
N ILE A 234 -22.64 26.04 10.42
CA ILE A 234 -21.99 24.71 10.43
C ILE A 234 -23.07 23.63 10.45
N THR A 235 -22.92 22.64 9.55
CA THR A 235 -23.76 21.44 9.51
C THR A 235 -22.88 20.23 9.75
N LEU A 236 -23.15 19.50 10.85
CA LEU A 236 -22.42 18.27 11.19
C LEU A 236 -23.06 17.09 10.47
N VAL A 237 -22.26 16.34 9.72
CA VAL A 237 -22.69 15.12 9.01
C VAL A 237 -21.61 14.06 9.12
N ASP A 238 -21.99 12.79 8.93
CA ASP A 238 -20.97 11.73 8.84
C ASP A 238 -19.94 12.07 7.77
N ALA A 239 -18.65 11.74 8.04
CA ALA A 239 -17.55 12.04 7.11
C ALA A 239 -17.81 11.50 5.70
N SER A 240 -18.43 10.32 5.57
CA SER A 240 -18.80 9.71 4.29
C SER A 240 -19.91 10.47 3.54
N GLN A 241 -20.66 11.32 4.22
CA GLN A 241 -21.76 12.11 3.65
C GLN A 241 -21.37 13.55 3.29
N THR A 242 -20.19 14.02 3.73
CA THR A 242 -19.75 15.40 3.50
C THR A 242 -19.71 15.79 2.01
N ALA A 243 -19.19 14.91 1.16
CA ALA A 243 -19.15 15.17 -0.29
C ALA A 243 -20.54 15.18 -0.93
N ARG A 244 -21.47 14.35 -0.42
CA ARG A 244 -22.87 14.33 -0.89
C ARG A 244 -23.60 15.59 -0.50
N SER A 245 -23.33 16.14 0.67
CA SER A 245 -23.94 17.39 1.18
C SER A 245 -23.70 18.60 0.26
N LEU A 246 -22.67 18.55 -0.61
CA LEU A 246 -22.39 19.61 -1.59
C LEU A 246 -23.54 19.92 -2.57
N SER A 247 -24.56 19.08 -2.64
CA SER A 247 -25.79 19.36 -3.40
C SER A 247 -26.72 20.36 -2.70
N SER A 248 -26.61 20.47 -1.36
CA SER A 248 -27.52 21.28 -0.52
C SER A 248 -26.83 22.39 0.25
N VAL A 249 -25.51 22.34 0.46
CA VAL A 249 -24.75 23.37 1.17
C VAL A 249 -23.85 24.18 0.22
N ASP A 250 -23.28 25.27 0.72
CA ASP A 250 -22.39 26.14 -0.07
C ASP A 250 -20.99 25.52 -0.21
N ALA A 251 -20.51 24.86 0.83
CA ALA A 251 -19.22 24.16 0.80
C ALA A 251 -19.22 23.00 1.81
N ALA A 252 -18.27 22.07 1.66
CA ALA A 252 -18.09 20.99 2.62
C ALA A 252 -16.60 20.66 2.79
N PHE A 253 -16.16 20.41 4.01
CA PHE A 253 -14.90 19.76 4.26
C PHE A 253 -15.02 18.26 3.98
N VAL A 254 -14.19 17.76 3.09
CA VAL A 254 -14.19 16.36 2.67
C VAL A 254 -12.83 15.72 2.99
N ASN A 255 -12.85 14.63 3.74
CA ASN A 255 -11.65 13.82 3.97
C ASN A 255 -11.21 13.17 2.66
N ASN A 256 -9.90 13.08 2.42
CA ASN A 256 -9.35 12.59 1.16
C ASN A 256 -9.89 11.22 0.74
N THR A 257 -10.14 10.34 1.71
CA THR A 257 -10.78 9.02 1.51
C THR A 257 -12.05 9.08 0.65
N PHE A 258 -12.82 10.16 0.73
CA PHE A 258 -14.11 10.30 0.05
C PHE A 258 -14.07 11.20 -1.18
N VAL A 259 -12.91 11.79 -1.51
CA VAL A 259 -12.78 12.75 -2.63
C VAL A 259 -12.99 12.06 -3.97
N SER A 260 -12.17 11.04 -4.26
CA SER A 260 -12.19 10.33 -5.55
C SER A 260 -13.51 9.58 -5.78
N SER A 261 -14.03 8.89 -4.74
CA SER A 261 -15.30 8.16 -4.81
C SER A 261 -16.52 9.06 -5.03
N ALA A 262 -16.41 10.34 -4.63
CA ALA A 262 -17.44 11.36 -4.88
C ALA A 262 -17.29 12.07 -6.24
N GLY A 263 -16.33 11.69 -7.07
CA GLY A 263 -16.03 12.33 -8.34
C GLY A 263 -15.40 13.72 -8.22
N LEU A 264 -14.91 14.08 -7.02
CA LEU A 264 -14.21 15.34 -6.79
C LEU A 264 -12.75 15.22 -7.23
N LYS A 265 -12.15 16.36 -7.65
CA LYS A 265 -10.72 16.44 -7.98
C LYS A 265 -9.97 17.15 -6.85
N PHE A 266 -8.81 16.69 -6.45
CA PHE A 266 -8.01 17.33 -5.41
C PHE A 266 -7.77 18.81 -5.66
N LYS A 267 -7.52 19.18 -6.93
CA LYS A 267 -7.27 20.58 -7.35
C LYS A 267 -8.51 21.47 -7.38
N SER A 268 -9.72 20.91 -7.28
CA SER A 268 -10.95 21.71 -7.30
C SER A 268 -11.36 22.25 -5.92
N ALA A 269 -10.58 21.95 -4.89
CA ALA A 269 -10.80 22.50 -3.56
C ALA A 269 -10.57 24.01 -3.52
N ILE A 270 -11.47 24.75 -2.88
CA ILE A 270 -11.36 26.21 -2.66
C ILE A 270 -10.47 26.56 -1.45
N TYR A 271 -10.13 25.55 -0.65
CA TYR A 271 -9.16 25.65 0.44
C TYR A 271 -8.54 24.29 0.72
N VAL A 272 -7.26 24.30 1.05
CA VAL A 272 -6.50 23.12 1.46
C VAL A 272 -5.81 23.41 2.79
N GLU A 273 -5.98 22.52 3.76
CA GLU A 273 -5.30 22.61 5.04
C GLU A 273 -3.78 22.65 4.86
N PRO A 274 -3.05 23.62 5.45
CA PRO A 274 -1.61 23.67 5.35
C PRO A 274 -0.95 22.55 6.18
N VAL A 275 0.08 21.92 5.62
CA VAL A 275 0.90 20.93 6.34
C VAL A 275 2.02 21.65 7.09
N ASN A 276 2.00 21.55 8.41
CA ASN A 276 2.99 22.16 9.32
C ASN A 276 3.20 21.29 10.56
N LYS A 277 3.97 21.78 11.54
CA LYS A 277 4.28 21.04 12.78
C LYS A 277 3.04 20.51 13.52
N ALA A 278 1.93 21.26 13.52
CA ALA A 278 0.68 20.85 14.16
C ALA A 278 0.01 19.68 13.42
N SER A 279 0.33 19.48 12.14
CA SER A 279 -0.26 18.42 11.32
C SER A 279 0.26 17.01 11.67
N LYS A 280 1.23 16.87 12.59
CA LYS A 280 1.77 15.55 12.98
C LYS A 280 0.67 14.61 13.52
N LYS A 281 -0.33 15.15 14.20
CA LYS A 281 -1.47 14.38 14.72
C LYS A 281 -2.40 13.87 13.61
N TRP A 282 -2.35 14.44 12.41
CA TRP A 282 -3.10 14.04 11.22
C TRP A 282 -2.38 13.00 10.35
N ILE A 283 -1.22 12.50 10.76
CA ILE A 283 -0.55 11.40 10.08
C ILE A 283 -1.40 10.14 10.24
N ASN A 284 -1.75 9.52 9.12
CA ASN A 284 -2.46 8.26 9.09
C ASN A 284 -1.54 7.10 9.46
N VAL A 285 -2.13 6.02 9.98
CA VAL A 285 -1.39 4.89 10.54
C VAL A 285 -1.96 3.56 10.10
N ILE A 286 -1.11 2.54 10.16
CA ILE A 286 -1.55 1.15 10.30
C ILE A 286 -1.65 0.88 11.79
N ALA A 287 -2.80 0.36 12.23
CA ALA A 287 -3.05 0.06 13.62
C ALA A 287 -3.29 -1.45 13.84
N ALA A 288 -2.98 -1.91 15.06
CA ALA A 288 -3.10 -3.30 15.49
C ALA A 288 -3.56 -3.38 16.96
N LYS A 289 -4.04 -4.55 17.40
CA LYS A 289 -4.32 -4.83 18.81
C LYS A 289 -3.07 -4.66 19.68
N PRO A 290 -3.21 -4.36 21.00
CA PRO A 290 -2.07 -4.13 21.89
C PRO A 290 -1.11 -5.33 21.92
N ASN A 291 -1.64 -6.53 21.84
CA ASN A 291 -0.87 -7.78 21.90
C ASN A 291 -0.34 -8.29 20.54
N TYR A 292 -0.28 -7.44 19.51
CA TYR A 292 0.08 -7.81 18.15
C TYR A 292 1.44 -8.52 17.99
N LYS A 293 2.36 -8.37 18.96
CA LYS A 293 3.68 -9.02 18.97
C LYS A 293 3.66 -10.46 19.53
N LYS A 294 2.61 -10.86 20.28
CA LYS A 294 2.56 -12.18 20.93
C LYS A 294 2.61 -13.33 19.92
N ASN A 295 1.90 -13.22 18.81
CA ASN A 295 1.99 -14.18 17.72
C ASN A 295 3.16 -13.81 16.81
N LYS A 296 4.33 -14.44 17.02
CA LYS A 296 5.56 -14.16 16.27
C LYS A 296 5.39 -14.27 14.76
N ALA A 297 4.60 -15.24 14.27
CA ALA A 297 4.36 -15.44 12.85
C ALA A 297 3.50 -14.32 12.25
N LYS A 298 2.38 -13.95 12.90
CA LYS A 298 1.57 -12.80 12.48
C LYS A 298 2.36 -11.48 12.56
N TYR A 299 3.15 -11.29 13.61
CA TYR A 299 3.98 -10.10 13.74
C TYR A 299 5.02 -9.99 12.62
N ALA A 300 5.64 -11.11 12.22
CA ALA A 300 6.52 -11.13 11.06
C ALA A 300 5.76 -10.74 9.78
N ALA A 301 4.54 -11.24 9.59
CA ALA A 301 3.68 -10.88 8.46
C ALA A 301 3.30 -9.38 8.46
N TYR A 302 3.00 -8.78 9.61
CA TYR A 302 2.72 -7.35 9.74
C TYR A 302 3.93 -6.51 9.33
N LYS A 303 5.14 -6.91 9.72
CA LYS A 303 6.37 -6.22 9.29
C LYS A 303 6.54 -6.22 7.78
N GLU A 304 6.22 -7.33 7.11
CA GLU A 304 6.32 -7.38 5.65
C GLU A 304 5.23 -6.53 4.96
N ILE A 305 4.03 -6.43 5.53
CA ILE A 305 2.98 -5.49 5.05
C ILE A 305 3.46 -4.05 5.20
N ILE A 306 4.03 -3.68 6.37
CA ILE A 306 4.55 -2.33 6.63
C ILE A 306 5.70 -1.99 5.66
N LYS A 307 6.65 -2.91 5.45
CA LYS A 307 7.72 -2.73 4.47
C LYS A 307 7.18 -2.59 3.05
N GLY A 308 6.11 -3.34 2.72
CA GLY A 308 5.40 -3.22 1.45
C GLY A 308 4.76 -1.85 1.28
N TYR A 309 4.16 -1.29 2.34
CA TYR A 309 3.59 0.05 2.35
C TYR A 309 4.69 1.13 2.14
N HIS A 310 5.84 0.97 2.78
CA HIS A 310 6.95 1.92 2.70
C HIS A 310 7.81 1.80 1.44
N GLN A 311 7.35 1.08 0.40
CA GLN A 311 8.06 0.99 -0.87
C GLN A 311 8.06 2.32 -1.64
N LYS A 312 9.18 2.63 -2.32
CA LYS A 312 9.30 3.79 -3.22
C LYS A 312 8.15 3.85 -4.23
N LYS A 313 7.70 2.68 -4.71
CA LYS A 313 6.58 2.60 -5.65
C LYS A 313 5.26 3.08 -5.05
N VAL A 314 4.97 2.75 -3.79
CA VAL A 314 3.77 3.24 -3.08
C VAL A 314 3.84 4.77 -2.94
N LYS A 315 4.99 5.32 -2.49
CA LYS A 315 5.21 6.77 -2.45
C LYS A 315 4.97 7.46 -3.80
N GLN A 316 5.38 6.83 -4.90
CA GLN A 316 5.12 7.34 -6.25
C GLN A 316 3.64 7.31 -6.63
N LEU A 317 2.89 6.29 -6.19
CA LEU A 317 1.46 6.17 -6.43
C LEU A 317 0.69 7.23 -5.64
N ILE A 318 0.97 7.39 -4.34
CA ILE A 318 0.42 8.46 -3.50
C ILE A 318 0.58 9.81 -4.21
N LYS A 319 1.81 10.17 -4.61
CA LYS A 319 2.08 11.44 -5.31
C LYS A 319 1.31 11.55 -6.64
N LYS A 320 1.21 10.47 -7.39
CA LYS A 320 0.56 10.44 -8.70
C LYS A 320 -0.94 10.68 -8.58
N TYR A 321 -1.62 9.92 -7.73
CA TYR A 321 -3.08 9.93 -7.64
C TYR A 321 -3.61 11.15 -6.89
N SER A 322 -2.85 11.64 -5.90
CA SER A 322 -3.23 12.84 -5.13
C SER A 322 -2.76 14.15 -5.78
N ASP A 323 -2.25 14.14 -7.01
CA ASP A 323 -1.62 15.31 -7.65
C ASP A 323 -0.49 15.93 -6.79
N GLY A 324 0.19 15.11 -5.98
CA GLY A 324 1.26 15.54 -5.07
C GLY A 324 0.77 16.21 -3.79
N THR A 325 -0.50 16.15 -3.50
CA THR A 325 -1.12 16.82 -2.34
C THR A 325 -1.17 15.95 -1.09
N GLU A 326 -0.96 14.64 -1.22
CA GLU A 326 -0.71 13.73 -0.11
C GLU A 326 0.79 13.41 0.00
N LEU A 327 1.24 13.19 1.21
CA LEU A 327 2.66 12.99 1.50
C LEU A 327 2.88 11.66 2.23
N ALA A 328 3.85 10.90 1.78
CA ALA A 328 4.29 9.67 2.44
C ALA A 328 4.94 10.01 3.80
N ALA A 329 4.19 9.83 4.89
CA ALA A 329 4.58 10.34 6.21
C ALA A 329 5.71 9.56 6.89
N TRP A 330 6.09 8.39 6.38
CA TRP A 330 7.24 7.62 6.89
C TRP A 330 8.60 8.17 6.44
N ASP A 331 8.60 9.04 5.44
CA ASP A 331 9.81 9.48 4.71
C ASP A 331 9.98 11.02 4.71
N ILE A 332 9.13 11.73 5.47
CA ILE A 332 9.18 13.19 5.56
C ILE A 332 9.45 13.67 6.98
N LYS A 333 10.19 14.78 7.07
CA LYS A 333 10.30 15.57 8.30
C LYS A 333 9.31 16.73 8.21
N ILE A 334 8.25 16.66 8.99
CA ILE A 334 7.31 17.78 9.16
C ILE A 334 7.99 18.77 10.11
N LYS A 335 8.40 19.94 9.57
CA LYS A 335 9.07 21.02 10.28
C LYS A 335 8.09 21.82 11.13
#